data_0c2a8b84408d339d9965e06e66c12b32
#
_entry.id   0c2a8b84408d339d9965e06e66c12b32
#
_cell.length_a   1.000
_cell.length_b   1.000
_cell.length_c   1.000
_cell.angle_alpha   90.00
_cell.angle_beta   90.00
_cell.angle_gamma   90.00
#
_symmetry.space_group_name_H-M   'P 1'
#
loop_
_entity.id
_entity.type
_entity.pdbx_description
1 polymer ?
#
loop_
_entity_poly.entity_id
_entity_poly.type
_entity_poly.pdbx_seq_one_letter_code
_entity_poly.pdbx_strand_id
1 'polypeptide(L)'
;MTGEDLTVVIDVPRGSFIKRDDDGAVDFFSPIPCPFNYGHVPGTLADDGDALDAVVLGAKLPLGSTVTVTTRARVDFIDAGCHDPKWVCADTPLSGVQRRRVAGFFRVYALGKRFINAVRGKKGSTRYLGWL
;
A
#
# COMPACT_ATOMS: atom_id res chain seq x y z
N MET A 1 1.14 2.48 14.98
CA MET A 1 2.23 2.28 15.93
C MET A 1 3.18 1.23 15.38
N THR A 2 4.46 1.37 15.62
CA THR A 2 5.47 0.37 15.20
C THR A 2 5.60 -0.72 16.24
N GLY A 3 6.00 -1.93 15.82
CA GLY A 3 6.20 -3.08 16.68
C GLY A 3 4.95 -3.91 16.98
N GLU A 4 3.79 -3.49 16.50
CA GLU A 4 2.56 -4.27 16.63
C GLU A 4 2.43 -5.27 15.48
N ASP A 5 1.81 -6.42 15.79
CA ASP A 5 1.46 -7.39 14.78
C ASP A 5 0.13 -7.05 14.13
N LEU A 6 0.09 -7.14 12.81
CA LEU A 6 -1.12 -6.97 12.00
C LEU A 6 -1.40 -8.23 11.20
N THR A 7 -2.67 -8.53 11.02
CA THR A 7 -3.12 -9.52 10.03
C THR A 7 -3.37 -8.80 8.72
N VAL A 8 -2.70 -9.24 7.64
CA VAL A 8 -2.78 -8.63 6.32
C VAL A 8 -3.23 -9.67 5.30
N VAL A 9 -4.21 -9.30 4.48
CA VAL A 9 -4.64 -10.09 3.31
C VAL A 9 -3.92 -9.51 2.08
N ILE A 10 -3.25 -10.37 1.32
CA ILE A 10 -2.42 -9.96 0.18
C ILE A 10 -3.30 -9.73 -1.05
N ASP A 11 -3.33 -8.49 -1.52
CA ASP A 11 -4.07 -8.07 -2.72
C ASP A 11 -3.17 -7.99 -3.96
N VAL A 12 -1.89 -7.67 -3.77
CA VAL A 12 -0.89 -7.56 -4.83
C VAL A 12 0.38 -8.27 -4.40
N PRO A 13 0.62 -9.50 -4.89
CA PRO A 13 1.89 -10.18 -4.63
C PRO A 13 3.08 -9.39 -5.17
N ARG A 14 4.24 -9.53 -4.52
CA ARG A 14 5.50 -8.96 -5.02
C ARG A 14 5.72 -9.35 -6.48
N GLY A 15 6.06 -8.37 -7.31
CA GLY A 15 6.27 -8.57 -8.74
C GLY A 15 5.03 -8.41 -9.61
N SER A 16 3.84 -8.22 -9.03
CA SER A 16 2.63 -7.95 -9.77
C SER A 16 2.51 -6.48 -10.18
N PHE A 17 1.85 -6.25 -11.32
CA PHE A 17 1.57 -4.91 -11.84
C PHE A 17 0.15 -4.44 -11.56
N ILE A 18 -0.74 -5.30 -11.05
CA ILE A 18 -2.17 -5.05 -10.99
C ILE A 18 -2.66 -5.16 -9.56
N LYS A 19 -3.34 -4.12 -9.08
CA LYS A 19 -4.13 -4.17 -7.85
C LYS A 19 -5.60 -4.31 -8.22
N ARG A 20 -6.30 -5.25 -7.57
CA ARG A 20 -7.75 -5.45 -7.72
C ARG A 20 -8.47 -4.96 -6.48
N ASP A 21 -9.72 -4.53 -6.67
CA ASP A 21 -10.62 -4.22 -5.55
C ASP A 21 -11.24 -5.50 -4.97
N ASP A 22 -12.11 -5.34 -3.96
CA ASP A 22 -12.74 -6.47 -3.27
C ASP A 22 -13.66 -7.30 -4.19
N ASP A 23 -14.15 -6.70 -5.28
CA ASP A 23 -15.00 -7.37 -6.28
C ASP A 23 -14.19 -8.05 -7.38
N GLY A 24 -12.86 -7.96 -7.32
CA GLY A 24 -11.97 -8.53 -8.33
C GLY A 24 -11.75 -7.63 -9.55
N ALA A 25 -12.36 -6.45 -9.61
CA ALA A 25 -12.12 -5.49 -10.68
C ALA A 25 -10.75 -4.82 -10.50
N VAL A 26 -10.15 -4.39 -11.61
CA VAL A 26 -8.86 -3.70 -11.58
C VAL A 26 -9.02 -2.32 -10.98
N ASP A 27 -8.34 -2.08 -9.85
CA ASP A 27 -8.32 -0.78 -9.16
C ASP A 27 -7.12 0.07 -9.59
N PHE A 28 -5.99 -0.56 -9.88
CA PHE A 28 -4.77 0.15 -10.21
C PHE A 28 -3.83 -0.70 -11.06
N PHE A 29 -3.20 -0.06 -12.07
CA PHE A 29 -2.05 -0.60 -12.80
C PHE A 29 -0.80 0.16 -12.40
N SER A 30 0.24 -0.55 -11.97
CA SER A 30 1.54 0.06 -11.72
C SER A 30 2.39 0.04 -12.98
N PRO A 31 3.11 1.11 -13.32
CA PRO A 31 4.06 1.10 -14.45
C PRO A 31 5.31 0.25 -14.16
N ILE A 32 5.53 -0.10 -12.90
CA ILE A 32 6.62 -0.97 -12.45
C ILE A 32 6.06 -2.11 -11.61
N PRO A 33 6.72 -3.30 -11.59
CA PRO A 33 6.29 -4.36 -10.70
C PRO A 33 6.40 -3.91 -9.24
N CYS A 34 5.43 -4.31 -8.42
CA CYS A 34 5.43 -3.99 -7.01
C CYS A 34 6.66 -4.64 -6.34
N PRO A 35 7.55 -3.87 -5.71
CA PRO A 35 8.79 -4.41 -5.15
C PRO A 35 8.60 -5.14 -3.80
N PHE A 36 7.36 -5.25 -3.34
CA PHE A 36 6.95 -5.88 -2.09
C PHE A 36 5.52 -6.40 -2.23
N ASN A 37 5.03 -7.13 -1.23
CA ASN A 37 3.64 -7.53 -1.19
C ASN A 37 2.80 -6.36 -0.69
N TYR A 38 1.60 -6.19 -1.23
CA TYR A 38 0.67 -5.13 -0.86
C TYR A 38 -0.67 -5.75 -0.47
N GLY A 39 -1.27 -5.28 0.59
CA GLY A 39 -2.52 -5.82 1.04
C GLY A 39 -3.31 -4.85 1.91
N HIS A 40 -4.34 -5.39 2.56
CA HIS A 40 -5.19 -4.63 3.46
C HIS A 40 -5.31 -5.33 4.82
N VAL A 41 -5.66 -4.56 5.84
CA VAL A 41 -5.85 -5.06 7.21
C VAL A 41 -7.36 -5.21 7.44
N PRO A 42 -7.89 -6.45 7.47
CA PRO A 42 -9.33 -6.67 7.69
C PRO A 42 -9.81 -6.09 9.01
N GLY A 43 -11.05 -5.60 9.03
CA GLY A 43 -11.65 -5.04 10.24
C GLY A 43 -11.22 -3.62 10.57
N THR A 44 -10.45 -2.97 9.71
CA THR A 44 -10.05 -1.56 9.85
C THR A 44 -10.78 -0.69 8.85
N LEU A 45 -10.79 0.61 9.11
CA LEU A 45 -11.46 1.60 8.26
C LEU A 45 -10.59 2.85 8.15
N ALA A 46 -10.23 3.21 6.92
CA ALA A 46 -9.58 4.48 6.61
C ALA A 46 -10.61 5.56 6.30
N ASP A 47 -10.16 6.81 6.15
CA ASP A 47 -11.04 7.95 5.89
C ASP A 47 -11.79 7.84 4.55
N ASP A 48 -11.23 7.08 3.60
CA ASP A 48 -11.86 6.82 2.30
C ASP A 48 -12.95 5.75 2.34
N GLY A 49 -13.20 5.13 3.49
CA GLY A 49 -14.18 4.08 3.68
C GLY A 49 -13.68 2.66 3.42
N ASP A 50 -12.45 2.50 2.96
CA ASP A 50 -11.82 1.20 2.72
C ASP A 50 -10.99 0.75 3.92
N ALA A 51 -10.61 -0.53 3.95
CA ALA A 51 -9.68 -1.04 4.94
C ALA A 51 -8.30 -0.36 4.82
N LEU A 52 -7.57 -0.27 5.92
CA LEU A 52 -6.21 0.26 5.91
C LEU A 52 -5.29 -0.62 5.08
N ASP A 53 -4.45 0.01 4.26
CA ASP A 53 -3.47 -0.68 3.43
C ASP A 53 -2.18 -0.95 4.17
N ALA A 54 -1.53 -2.04 3.80
CA ALA A 54 -0.24 -2.44 4.36
C ALA A 54 0.68 -2.97 3.27
N VAL A 55 1.96 -2.67 3.41
CA VAL A 55 3.05 -3.22 2.59
C VAL A 55 3.76 -4.27 3.42
N VAL A 56 3.99 -5.44 2.85
CA VAL A 56 4.72 -6.53 3.51
C VAL A 56 5.99 -6.80 2.73
N LEU A 57 7.13 -6.46 3.34
CA LEU A 57 8.44 -6.70 2.75
C LEU A 57 8.82 -8.18 2.87
N GLY A 58 9.70 -8.63 1.99
CA GLY A 58 10.19 -10.00 1.99
C GLY A 58 9.80 -10.78 0.74
N ALA A 59 9.79 -12.10 0.83
CA ALA A 59 9.50 -12.98 -0.28
C ALA A 59 8.07 -12.80 -0.80
N LYS A 60 7.85 -13.13 -2.06
CA LYS A 60 6.53 -13.12 -2.69
C LYS A 60 5.55 -14.00 -1.90
N LEU A 61 4.39 -13.44 -1.58
CA LEU A 61 3.28 -14.14 -0.93
C LEU A 61 2.14 -14.36 -1.93
N PRO A 62 1.39 -15.46 -1.81
CA PRO A 62 0.30 -15.74 -2.73
C PRO A 62 -0.83 -14.72 -2.63
N LEU A 63 -1.45 -14.42 -3.77
CA LEU A 63 -2.67 -13.61 -3.81
C LEU A 63 -3.76 -14.20 -2.92
N GLY A 64 -4.39 -13.36 -2.10
CA GLY A 64 -5.46 -13.77 -1.20
C GLY A 64 -4.98 -14.44 0.07
N SER A 65 -3.68 -14.68 0.24
CA SER A 65 -3.16 -15.27 1.48
C SER A 65 -3.26 -14.27 2.63
N THR A 66 -3.43 -14.82 3.84
CA THR A 66 -3.48 -14.06 5.09
C THR A 66 -2.21 -14.30 5.87
N VAL A 67 -1.53 -13.23 6.27
CA VAL A 67 -0.28 -13.32 7.03
C VAL A 67 -0.34 -12.43 8.26
N THR A 68 0.35 -12.84 9.32
CA THR A 68 0.57 -11.99 10.50
C THR A 68 1.97 -11.43 10.43
N VAL A 69 2.09 -10.12 10.45
CA VAL A 69 3.35 -9.40 10.23
C VAL A 69 3.52 -8.28 11.25
N THR A 70 4.76 -7.89 11.49
CA THR A 70 5.08 -6.84 12.46
C THR A 70 5.23 -5.49 11.75
N THR A 71 4.55 -4.47 12.27
CA THR A 71 4.67 -3.10 11.75
C THR A 71 6.02 -2.51 12.10
N ARG A 72 6.68 -1.89 11.12
CA ARG A 72 8.00 -1.26 11.30
C ARG A 72 7.97 0.24 11.07
N ALA A 73 7.04 0.71 10.25
CA ALA A 73 6.92 2.13 9.93
C ALA A 73 5.53 2.41 9.36
N ARG A 74 5.26 3.68 9.10
CA ARG A 74 4.01 4.14 8.51
C ARG A 74 4.30 5.23 7.49
N VAL A 75 3.71 5.09 6.32
CA VAL A 75 3.82 6.08 5.24
C VAL A 75 2.59 6.98 5.29
N ASP A 76 2.82 8.27 5.22
CA ASP A 76 1.75 9.26 5.11
C ASP A 76 1.38 9.46 3.64
N PHE A 77 0.10 9.34 3.33
CA PHE A 77 -0.42 9.40 1.98
C PHE A 77 -1.79 10.05 1.97
N ILE A 78 -2.09 10.81 0.91
CA ILE A 78 -3.42 11.36 0.65
C ILE A 78 -3.87 10.86 -0.72
N ASP A 79 -5.08 10.31 -0.80
CA ASP A 79 -5.70 9.83 -2.04
C ASP A 79 -7.04 10.55 -2.25
N ALA A 80 -7.13 11.32 -3.33
CA ALA A 80 -8.32 12.10 -3.67
C ALA A 80 -8.83 12.95 -2.49
N GLY A 81 -7.91 13.58 -1.74
CA GLY A 81 -8.20 14.42 -0.59
C GLY A 81 -8.43 13.67 0.72
N CYS A 82 -8.47 12.34 0.71
CA CYS A 82 -8.66 11.53 1.92
C CYS A 82 -7.31 11.07 2.48
N HIS A 83 -7.15 11.17 3.80
CA HIS A 83 -5.96 10.65 4.47
C HIS A 83 -5.96 9.12 4.39
N ASP A 84 -4.91 8.55 3.82
CA ASP A 84 -4.81 7.13 3.50
C ASP A 84 -3.42 6.60 3.83
N PRO A 85 -3.06 6.52 5.13
CA PRO A 85 -1.75 6.05 5.54
C PRO A 85 -1.56 4.57 5.21
N LYS A 86 -0.30 4.20 4.95
CA LYS A 86 0.09 2.83 4.62
C LYS A 86 1.01 2.30 5.71
N TRP A 87 0.69 1.15 6.27
CA TRP A 87 1.58 0.44 7.19
C TRP A 87 2.69 -0.24 6.40
N VAL A 88 3.90 -0.23 6.94
CA VAL A 88 5.03 -0.96 6.37
C VAL A 88 5.47 -2.02 7.37
N CYS A 89 5.38 -3.29 6.95
CA CYS A 89 5.61 -4.45 7.79
C CYS A 89 6.80 -5.26 7.29
N ALA A 90 7.58 -5.81 8.19
CA ALA A 90 8.72 -6.65 7.88
C ALA A 90 9.13 -7.48 9.10
N ASP A 91 9.89 -8.56 8.87
CA ASP A 91 10.40 -9.40 9.95
C ASP A 91 11.46 -8.72 10.80
N THR A 92 12.17 -7.76 10.22
CA THR A 92 13.24 -7.00 10.88
C THR A 92 13.03 -5.51 10.71
N PRO A 93 13.65 -4.66 11.54
CA PRO A 93 13.60 -3.21 11.33
C PRO A 93 14.08 -2.83 9.94
N LEU A 94 13.48 -1.78 9.38
CA LEU A 94 13.75 -1.36 8.00
C LEU A 94 15.17 -0.80 7.86
N SER A 95 15.87 -1.26 6.83
CA SER A 95 17.16 -0.67 6.41
C SER A 95 16.93 0.64 5.64
N GLY A 96 18.00 1.44 5.49
CA GLY A 96 17.93 2.65 4.67
C GLY A 96 17.58 2.35 3.20
N VAL A 97 18.05 1.23 2.66
CA VAL A 97 17.72 0.78 1.30
C VAL A 97 16.23 0.45 1.17
N GLN A 98 15.70 -0.28 2.14
CA GLN A 98 14.28 -0.63 2.16
C GLN A 98 13.40 0.62 2.26
N ARG A 99 13.74 1.58 3.12
CA ARG A 99 13.03 2.85 3.23
C ARG A 99 13.03 3.62 1.90
N ARG A 100 14.16 3.67 1.21
CA ARG A 100 14.26 4.34 -0.09
C ARG A 100 13.41 3.66 -1.16
N ARG A 101 13.38 2.32 -1.19
CA ARG A 101 12.54 1.57 -2.13
C ARG A 101 11.06 1.82 -1.90
N VAL A 102 10.63 1.81 -0.66
CA VAL A 102 9.23 2.09 -0.29
C VAL A 102 8.86 3.53 -0.68
N ALA A 103 9.70 4.50 -0.33
CA ALA A 103 9.45 5.90 -0.68
C ALA A 103 9.40 6.10 -2.20
N GLY A 104 10.33 5.52 -2.94
CA GLY A 104 10.35 5.57 -4.41
C GLY A 104 9.10 4.97 -5.03
N PHE A 105 8.66 3.83 -4.52
CA PHE A 105 7.43 3.19 -4.98
C PHE A 105 6.21 4.11 -4.78
N PHE A 106 6.05 4.70 -3.59
CA PHE A 106 4.87 5.53 -3.32
C PHE A 106 4.88 6.85 -4.07
N ARG A 107 6.04 7.38 -4.46
CA ARG A 107 6.12 8.52 -5.38
C ARG A 107 5.56 8.15 -6.76
N VAL A 108 5.95 7.00 -7.31
CA VAL A 108 5.43 6.49 -8.57
C VAL A 108 3.95 6.13 -8.44
N TYR A 109 3.57 5.49 -7.35
CA TYR A 109 2.19 5.14 -7.04
C TYR A 109 1.29 6.38 -7.02
N ALA A 110 1.75 7.47 -6.40
CA ALA A 110 1.01 8.74 -6.36
C ALA A 110 0.76 9.29 -7.77
N LEU A 111 1.75 9.24 -8.65
CA LEU A 111 1.59 9.67 -10.06
C LEU A 111 0.53 8.83 -10.78
N GLY A 112 0.60 7.51 -10.65
CA GLY A 112 -0.39 6.61 -11.25
C GLY A 112 -1.79 6.83 -10.70
N LYS A 113 -1.93 7.02 -9.40
CA LYS A 113 -3.22 7.31 -8.77
C LYS A 113 -3.79 8.67 -9.21
N ARG A 114 -2.95 9.69 -9.37
CA ARG A 114 -3.39 10.99 -9.92
C ARG A 114 -4.01 10.82 -11.30
N PHE A 115 -3.37 10.04 -12.17
CA PHE A 115 -3.88 9.76 -13.50
C PHE A 115 -5.23 9.04 -13.44
N ILE A 116 -5.32 7.96 -12.66
CA ILE A 116 -6.55 7.17 -12.52
C ILE A 116 -7.68 8.01 -11.91
N ASN A 117 -7.38 8.80 -10.89
CA ASN A 117 -8.37 9.68 -10.25
C ASN A 117 -8.89 10.74 -11.23
N ALA A 118 -8.01 11.30 -12.07
CA ALA A 118 -8.42 12.25 -13.12
C ALA A 118 -9.36 11.60 -14.14
N VAL A 119 -9.03 10.38 -14.60
CA VAL A 119 -9.88 9.63 -15.55
C VAL A 119 -11.24 9.30 -14.92
N ARG A 120 -11.28 8.97 -13.64
CA ARG A 120 -12.52 8.61 -12.92
C ARG A 120 -13.28 9.81 -12.39
N GLY A 121 -12.78 11.03 -12.58
CA GLY A 121 -13.41 12.25 -12.08
C GLY A 121 -13.34 12.46 -10.58
N LYS A 122 -12.47 11.76 -9.88
CA LYS A 122 -12.24 11.94 -8.44
C LYS A 122 -11.49 13.25 -8.20
N LYS A 123 -11.96 14.01 -7.21
CA LYS A 123 -11.40 15.31 -6.85
C LYS A 123 -10.55 15.21 -5.59
N GLY A 124 -9.71 16.23 -5.37
CA GLY A 124 -8.80 16.32 -4.24
C GLY A 124 -7.39 15.92 -4.62
N SER A 125 -6.44 16.22 -3.74
CA SER A 125 -5.03 15.93 -3.98
C SER A 125 -4.73 14.45 -3.74
N THR A 126 -3.75 13.94 -4.48
CA THR A 126 -3.20 12.59 -4.28
C THR A 126 -1.68 12.74 -4.21
N ARG A 127 -1.10 12.49 -3.05
CA ARG A 127 0.32 12.75 -2.78
C ARG A 127 0.91 11.78 -1.77
N TYR A 128 2.17 11.42 -1.99
CA TYR A 128 3.02 10.84 -0.98
C TYR A 128 3.60 11.97 -0.12
N LEU A 129 3.40 11.92 1.20
CA LEU A 129 3.82 12.96 2.14
C LEU A 129 5.06 12.59 2.97
N GLY A 130 5.55 11.37 2.83
CA GLY A 130 6.71 10.91 3.56
C GLY A 130 6.39 9.92 4.67
N TRP A 131 7.32 9.76 5.60
CA TRP A 131 7.17 8.84 6.73
C TRP A 131 6.48 9.52 7.91
N LEU A 132 5.66 8.76 8.58
CA LEU A 132 5.07 9.16 9.87
C LEU A 132 5.90 8.67 11.04
#